data_12d89bffef8cc201ac5e1eebd5007572
#
_entry.id   12d89bffef8cc201ac5e1eebd5007572
#
_cell.length_a   1.000
_cell.length_b   1.000
_cell.length_c   1.000
_cell.angle_alpha   90.00
_cell.angle_beta   90.00
_cell.angle_gamma   90.00
#
_symmetry.space_group_name_H-M   'P 1'
#
loop_
_entity.id
_entity.type
_entity.pdbx_description
1 polymer ?
#
loop_
_entity_poly.entity_id
_entity_poly.type
_entity_poly.pdbx_seq_one_letter_code
_entity_poly.pdbx_strand_id
1 'polypeptide(L)'
;MQLPLRFVLPLVFCLLLVCPLSASSSTPAPPVDAAYVASQFGTSFTLDPKIPPMFGDLDGDGSEDLVLVGTSSTPLLAQEQFRFKVEDPYDTYFGTGDPRITSQFTLHFDGSSRCILIVLGWRLPPPAKLNPKVFYKFVLINTPFDSLSIVNLRFKKKNLQAIETVDRTSLHSLVFWDGKRWHWSAQGMAGDDTLFKMPPQN
;
A
#
# COMPACT_ATOMS: atom_id res chain seq x y z
N MET A 1 47.72 -50.06 -57.07
CA MET A 1 46.45 -49.40 -57.34
C MET A 1 46.01 -48.76 -56.01
N GLN A 2 46.39 -47.46 -55.83
CA GLN A 2 46.17 -46.73 -54.56
C GLN A 2 44.99 -45.76 -54.69
N LEU A 3 43.98 -45.86 -53.83
CA LEU A 3 42.89 -44.91 -53.72
C LEU A 3 43.27 -43.82 -52.68
N PRO A 4 43.02 -42.53 -52.98
CA PRO A 4 43.28 -41.46 -52.04
C PRO A 4 42.11 -41.29 -51.05
N LEU A 5 42.46 -41.23 -49.78
CA LEU A 5 41.59 -40.94 -48.63
C LEU A 5 41.21 -39.44 -48.64
N ARG A 6 39.93 -39.13 -48.88
CA ARG A 6 39.39 -37.76 -48.78
C ARG A 6 39.02 -37.44 -47.34
N PHE A 7 39.75 -36.52 -46.73
CA PHE A 7 39.40 -35.90 -45.46
C PHE A 7 38.26 -34.91 -45.71
N VAL A 8 37.12 -35.20 -45.11
CA VAL A 8 35.99 -34.24 -45.02
C VAL A 8 36.08 -33.55 -43.65
N LEU A 9 36.39 -32.25 -43.66
CA LEU A 9 36.45 -31.40 -42.47
C LEU A 9 35.04 -30.89 -42.18
N PRO A 10 34.45 -31.16 -40.98
CA PRO A 10 33.16 -30.56 -40.63
C PRO A 10 33.34 -29.11 -40.22
N LEU A 11 32.74 -28.21 -40.95
CA LEU A 11 32.65 -26.78 -40.68
C LEU A 11 31.61 -26.61 -39.51
N VAL A 12 32.09 -26.45 -38.28
CA VAL A 12 31.23 -26.13 -37.12
C VAL A 12 30.86 -24.66 -37.21
N PHE A 13 29.63 -24.39 -37.64
CA PHE A 13 29.03 -23.07 -37.69
C PHE A 13 28.53 -22.72 -36.26
N CYS A 14 29.37 -21.98 -35.51
CA CYS A 14 28.96 -21.43 -34.19
C CYS A 14 27.99 -20.27 -34.42
N LEU A 15 26.69 -20.56 -34.30
CA LEU A 15 25.62 -19.56 -34.36
C LEU A 15 25.62 -18.85 -32.99
N LEU A 16 26.28 -17.69 -32.91
CA LEU A 16 26.20 -16.78 -31.74
C LEU A 16 24.78 -16.22 -31.69
N LEU A 17 23.96 -16.78 -30.81
CA LEU A 17 22.66 -16.20 -30.42
C LEU A 17 22.94 -14.91 -29.65
N VAL A 18 22.87 -13.78 -30.33
CA VAL A 18 22.83 -12.46 -29.67
C VAL A 18 21.42 -12.28 -29.10
N CYS A 19 21.24 -12.63 -27.81
CA CYS A 19 20.03 -12.23 -27.09
C CYS A 19 20.05 -10.69 -26.95
N PRO A 20 19.03 -9.98 -27.46
CA PRO A 20 18.89 -8.56 -27.13
C PRO A 20 18.59 -8.44 -25.63
N LEU A 21 19.51 -7.85 -24.86
CA LEU A 21 19.21 -7.36 -23.53
C LEU A 21 18.17 -6.24 -23.70
N SER A 22 16.90 -6.56 -23.48
CA SER A 22 15.87 -5.55 -23.33
C SER A 22 16.16 -4.81 -22.02
N ALA A 23 16.81 -3.66 -22.12
CA ALA A 23 16.92 -2.73 -21.02
C ALA A 23 15.51 -2.25 -20.68
N SER A 24 14.94 -2.78 -19.60
CA SER A 24 13.72 -2.24 -19.01
C SER A 24 14.03 -0.82 -18.53
N SER A 25 13.60 0.19 -19.30
CA SER A 25 13.64 1.58 -18.84
C SER A 25 12.65 1.73 -17.69
N SER A 26 13.14 1.64 -16.46
CA SER A 26 12.37 1.99 -15.28
C SER A 26 12.10 3.49 -15.34
N THR A 27 10.88 3.87 -15.68
CA THR A 27 10.42 5.26 -15.51
C THR A 27 10.62 5.64 -14.06
N PRO A 28 11.27 6.78 -13.75
CA PRO A 28 11.41 7.23 -12.37
C PRO A 28 10.02 7.33 -11.72
N ALA A 29 9.91 6.85 -10.46
CA ALA A 29 8.67 7.01 -9.73
C ALA A 29 8.32 8.50 -9.60
N PRO A 30 7.04 8.88 -9.71
CA PRO A 30 6.63 10.26 -9.57
C PRO A 30 6.99 10.78 -8.16
N PRO A 31 7.36 12.05 -8.00
CA PRO A 31 7.56 12.62 -6.68
C PRO A 31 6.27 12.54 -5.88
N VAL A 32 6.37 12.15 -4.62
CA VAL A 32 5.23 12.06 -3.71
C VAL A 32 5.10 13.40 -2.98
N ASP A 33 4.37 14.30 -3.56
CA ASP A 33 4.17 15.68 -3.09
C ASP A 33 2.66 16.05 -3.03
N ALA A 34 2.37 17.30 -2.73
CA ALA A 34 0.99 17.82 -2.71
C ALA A 34 0.28 17.68 -4.05
N ALA A 35 1.00 17.81 -5.17
CA ALA A 35 0.42 17.64 -6.51
C ALA A 35 0.04 16.18 -6.75
N TYR A 36 0.88 15.25 -6.29
CA TYR A 36 0.56 13.81 -6.31
C TYR A 36 -0.73 13.54 -5.52
N VAL A 37 -0.83 14.01 -4.26
CA VAL A 37 -2.03 13.81 -3.43
C VAL A 37 -3.26 14.38 -4.12
N ALA A 38 -3.19 15.60 -4.65
CA ALA A 38 -4.30 16.22 -5.38
C ALA A 38 -4.72 15.41 -6.62
N SER A 39 -3.75 14.81 -7.33
CA SER A 39 -4.03 13.97 -8.50
C SER A 39 -4.68 12.62 -8.16
N GLN A 40 -4.38 12.06 -6.98
CA GLN A 40 -4.86 10.74 -6.56
C GLN A 40 -6.16 10.80 -5.73
N PHE A 41 -6.34 11.84 -4.92
CA PHE A 41 -7.43 11.94 -3.95
C PHE A 41 -8.28 13.21 -4.09
N GLY A 42 -7.83 14.17 -4.90
CA GLY A 42 -8.48 15.47 -5.06
C GLY A 42 -7.91 16.53 -4.12
N THR A 43 -8.36 17.77 -4.35
CA THR A 43 -7.85 18.97 -3.64
C THR A 43 -8.42 19.15 -2.23
N SER A 44 -9.33 18.28 -1.80
CA SER A 44 -9.85 18.26 -0.42
C SER A 44 -8.85 17.68 0.59
N PHE A 45 -7.77 17.07 0.12
CA PHE A 45 -6.72 16.51 0.96
C PHE A 45 -5.46 17.35 0.89
N THR A 46 -4.90 17.65 2.06
CA THR A 46 -3.60 18.33 2.19
C THR A 46 -2.60 17.37 2.81
N LEU A 47 -1.46 17.17 2.16
CA LEU A 47 -0.38 16.31 2.67
C LEU A 47 0.18 16.87 3.99
N ASP A 48 0.36 16.02 4.99
CA ASP A 48 1.08 16.39 6.22
C ASP A 48 2.59 16.29 5.97
N PRO A 49 3.32 17.42 5.89
CA PRO A 49 4.74 17.41 5.60
C PRO A 49 5.61 16.89 6.75
N LYS A 50 5.06 16.69 7.93
CA LYS A 50 5.79 16.21 9.12
C LYS A 50 5.99 14.71 9.11
N ILE A 51 5.14 13.99 8.37
CA ILE A 51 5.19 12.53 8.29
C ILE A 51 5.62 12.16 6.87
N PRO A 52 6.83 11.61 6.69
CA PRO A 52 7.31 11.24 5.37
C PRO A 52 6.47 10.10 4.76
N PRO A 53 6.43 9.99 3.42
CA PRO A 53 5.85 8.85 2.76
C PRO A 53 6.48 7.54 3.24
N MET A 54 5.65 6.52 3.43
CA MET A 54 6.08 5.17 3.80
C MET A 54 5.71 4.19 2.70
N PHE A 55 6.46 3.12 2.59
CA PHE A 55 6.32 2.14 1.54
C PHE A 55 6.32 0.73 2.13
N GLY A 56 5.49 -0.16 1.58
CA GLY A 56 5.41 -1.54 2.02
C GLY A 56 4.41 -2.35 1.20
N ASP A 57 4.43 -3.66 1.34
CA ASP A 57 3.49 -4.60 0.72
C ASP A 57 2.35 -4.88 1.71
N LEU A 58 1.32 -4.03 1.68
CA LEU A 58 0.23 -4.05 2.67
C LEU A 58 -0.84 -5.09 2.37
N ASP A 59 -1.00 -5.49 1.11
CA ASP A 59 -2.00 -6.49 0.71
C ASP A 59 -1.41 -7.89 0.45
N GLY A 60 -0.07 -8.00 0.49
CA GLY A 60 0.67 -9.26 0.35
C GLY A 60 0.68 -9.77 -1.08
N ASP A 61 0.64 -8.88 -2.08
CA ASP A 61 0.68 -9.21 -3.51
C ASP A 61 2.11 -9.17 -4.09
N GLY A 62 3.10 -8.72 -3.29
CA GLY A 62 4.51 -8.59 -3.66
C GLY A 62 4.83 -7.25 -4.34
N SER A 63 3.87 -6.36 -4.48
CA SER A 63 4.07 -5.01 -5.03
C SER A 63 4.22 -4.00 -3.90
N GLU A 64 4.93 -2.92 -4.17
CA GLU A 64 5.10 -1.85 -3.19
C GLU A 64 3.87 -0.94 -3.18
N ASP A 65 3.31 -0.72 -2.00
CA ASP A 65 2.21 0.21 -1.73
C ASP A 65 2.75 1.49 -1.09
N LEU A 66 1.99 2.56 -1.22
CA LEU A 66 2.31 3.87 -0.68
C LEU A 66 1.35 4.24 0.44
N VAL A 67 1.90 4.68 1.56
CA VAL A 67 1.17 5.24 2.70
C VAL A 67 1.57 6.69 2.92
N LEU A 68 0.59 7.57 2.99
CA LEU A 68 0.75 9.00 3.24
C LEU A 68 -0.13 9.41 4.41
N VAL A 69 0.22 10.51 5.04
CA VAL A 69 -0.67 11.20 5.97
C VAL A 69 -1.11 12.51 5.36
N GLY A 70 -2.39 12.75 5.39
CA GLY A 70 -2.99 14.00 4.98
C GLY A 70 -4.06 14.47 5.94
N THR A 71 -4.59 15.66 5.72
CA THR A 71 -5.73 16.21 6.45
C THR A 71 -6.87 16.50 5.49
N SER A 72 -8.09 16.28 5.93
CA SER A 72 -9.31 16.66 5.20
C SER A 72 -10.47 16.86 6.16
N SER A 73 -11.21 17.95 5.99
CA SER A 73 -12.48 18.17 6.67
C SER A 73 -13.66 17.53 5.95
N THR A 74 -13.46 17.07 4.72
CA THR A 74 -14.50 16.47 3.86
C THR A 74 -13.99 15.22 3.17
N PRO A 75 -13.59 14.16 3.92
CA PRO A 75 -12.90 13.01 3.37
C PRO A 75 -13.74 12.19 2.37
N LEU A 76 -15.07 12.33 2.38
CA LEU A 76 -15.96 11.68 1.41
C LEU A 76 -16.08 12.44 0.09
N LEU A 77 -15.59 13.70 0.03
CA LEU A 77 -15.71 14.51 -1.17
C LEU A 77 -14.87 13.92 -2.31
N ALA A 78 -15.47 13.85 -3.49
CA ALA A 78 -14.83 13.40 -4.73
C ALA A 78 -14.34 11.93 -4.74
N GLN A 79 -14.74 11.09 -3.77
CA GLN A 79 -14.33 9.69 -3.73
C GLN A 79 -14.68 8.91 -5.02
N GLU A 80 -15.81 9.20 -5.65
CA GLU A 80 -16.21 8.57 -6.92
C GLU A 80 -15.34 9.06 -8.08
N GLN A 81 -15.09 10.37 -8.14
CA GLN A 81 -14.26 11.00 -9.18
C GLN A 81 -12.83 10.46 -9.19
N PHE A 82 -12.22 10.34 -8.02
CA PHE A 82 -10.83 9.87 -7.86
C PHE A 82 -10.74 8.37 -7.57
N ARG A 83 -11.89 7.69 -7.42
CA ARG A 83 -11.97 6.24 -7.20
C ARG A 83 -11.16 5.77 -6.00
N PHE A 84 -11.32 6.42 -4.88
CA PHE A 84 -10.84 5.92 -3.59
C PHE A 84 -12.02 5.48 -2.73
N LYS A 85 -11.76 4.64 -1.75
CA LYS A 85 -12.75 4.22 -0.75
C LYS A 85 -12.37 4.80 0.60
N VAL A 86 -13.33 5.43 1.26
CA VAL A 86 -13.17 5.87 2.65
C VAL A 86 -13.58 4.74 3.57
N GLU A 87 -12.74 4.40 4.53
CA GLU A 87 -13.00 3.41 5.57
C GLU A 87 -12.65 4.00 6.94
N ASP A 88 -13.32 3.48 7.96
CA ASP A 88 -13.09 3.80 9.36
C ASP A 88 -12.82 2.51 10.14
N PRO A 89 -11.57 2.01 10.10
CA PRO A 89 -11.24 0.76 10.76
C PRO A 89 -11.30 0.85 12.29
N TYR A 90 -11.04 2.04 12.87
CA TYR A 90 -11.11 2.25 14.30
C TYR A 90 -12.55 2.13 14.82
N ASP A 91 -13.47 2.94 14.32
CA ASP A 91 -14.86 2.88 14.75
C ASP A 91 -15.55 1.56 14.33
N THR A 92 -15.09 0.93 13.23
CA THR A 92 -15.55 -0.40 12.81
C THR A 92 -15.19 -1.45 13.87
N TYR A 93 -14.03 -1.36 14.52
CA TYR A 93 -13.64 -2.26 15.60
C TYR A 93 -14.63 -2.18 16.78
N PHE A 94 -15.17 -0.99 17.07
CA PHE A 94 -16.19 -0.77 18.10
C PHE A 94 -17.64 -0.95 17.58
N GLY A 95 -17.84 -1.34 16.34
CA GLY A 95 -19.15 -1.64 15.76
C GLY A 95 -19.90 -0.42 15.17
N THR A 96 -19.26 0.73 15.02
CA THR A 96 -19.88 2.00 14.59
C THR A 96 -19.28 2.62 13.34
N GLY A 97 -18.41 1.91 12.61
CA GLY A 97 -17.58 2.43 11.53
C GLY A 97 -18.28 2.64 10.18
N ASP A 98 -19.35 3.42 10.10
CA ASP A 98 -19.90 3.90 8.82
C ASP A 98 -19.29 5.28 8.50
N PRO A 99 -18.40 5.41 7.49
CA PRO A 99 -17.75 6.68 7.16
C PRO A 99 -18.72 7.82 6.81
N ARG A 100 -19.93 7.52 6.38
CA ARG A 100 -20.96 8.54 6.11
C ARG A 100 -21.42 9.24 7.40
N ILE A 101 -21.26 8.57 8.53
CA ILE A 101 -21.59 9.08 9.85
C ILE A 101 -20.31 9.53 10.55
N THR A 102 -19.32 8.64 10.63
CA THR A 102 -18.11 8.84 11.44
C THR A 102 -17.15 9.89 10.85
N SER A 103 -17.25 10.19 9.55
CA SER A 103 -16.49 11.30 8.96
C SER A 103 -16.78 12.66 9.59
N GLN A 104 -17.92 12.79 10.24
CA GLN A 104 -18.27 14.01 11.01
C GLN A 104 -17.52 14.10 12.34
N PHE A 105 -16.89 13.01 12.77
CA PHE A 105 -16.14 12.91 14.02
C PHE A 105 -14.62 13.00 13.82
N THR A 106 -14.16 13.32 12.62
CA THR A 106 -12.72 13.42 12.30
C THR A 106 -11.93 14.34 13.22
N LEU A 107 -12.60 15.27 13.91
CA LEU A 107 -11.99 16.13 14.94
C LEU A 107 -11.93 15.49 16.32
N HIS A 108 -12.48 14.28 16.50
CA HIS A 108 -12.70 13.69 17.81
C HIS A 108 -11.40 13.40 18.58
N PHE A 109 -10.35 12.94 17.88
CA PHE A 109 -9.12 12.49 18.53
C PHE A 109 -8.09 13.59 18.74
N ASP A 110 -7.86 14.45 17.76
CA ASP A 110 -6.75 15.40 17.81
C ASP A 110 -7.06 16.78 17.21
N GLY A 111 -8.27 16.99 16.75
CA GLY A 111 -8.68 18.24 16.11
C GLY A 111 -8.03 18.51 14.74
N SER A 112 -7.22 17.58 14.20
CA SER A 112 -6.44 17.78 12.99
C SER A 112 -7.09 17.25 11.73
N SER A 113 -8.17 16.46 11.84
CA SER A 113 -8.80 15.78 10.70
C SER A 113 -7.81 14.93 9.88
N ARG A 114 -6.80 14.34 10.54
CA ARG A 114 -5.79 13.53 9.87
C ARG A 114 -6.39 12.24 9.31
N CYS A 115 -5.92 11.89 8.12
CA CYS A 115 -6.30 10.67 7.41
C CYS A 115 -5.04 9.92 6.99
N ILE A 116 -5.12 8.60 6.94
CA ILE A 116 -4.11 7.76 6.31
C ILE A 116 -4.56 7.52 4.87
N LEU A 117 -3.76 7.95 3.89
CA LEU A 117 -4.00 7.81 2.47
C LEU A 117 -3.16 6.65 1.95
N ILE A 118 -3.78 5.69 1.27
CA ILE A 118 -3.12 4.47 0.80
C ILE A 118 -3.33 4.31 -0.70
N VAL A 119 -2.26 3.98 -1.42
CA VAL A 119 -2.29 3.61 -2.84
C VAL A 119 -1.65 2.24 -2.98
N LEU A 120 -2.45 1.21 -3.25
CA LEU A 120 -1.96 -0.14 -3.50
C LEU A 120 -1.32 -0.21 -4.89
N GLY A 121 -0.16 -0.86 -4.97
CA GLY A 121 0.61 -1.02 -6.21
C GLY A 121 0.99 0.33 -6.85
N TRP A 122 1.41 1.33 -6.08
CA TRP A 122 1.57 2.72 -6.50
C TRP A 122 2.54 2.93 -7.68
N ARG A 123 3.46 2.00 -7.92
CA ARG A 123 4.36 2.01 -9.08
C ARG A 123 3.84 1.21 -10.27
N LEU A 124 2.75 0.49 -10.08
CA LEU A 124 2.18 -0.31 -11.15
C LEU A 124 1.37 0.57 -12.10
N PRO A 125 1.39 0.27 -13.39
CA PRO A 125 0.49 0.93 -14.32
C PRO A 125 -0.96 0.61 -13.92
N PRO A 126 -1.89 1.57 -14.09
CA PRO A 126 -3.29 1.31 -13.83
C PRO A 126 -3.76 0.12 -14.68
N PRO A 127 -4.61 -0.77 -14.13
CA PRO A 127 -5.08 -1.93 -14.86
C PRO A 127 -5.81 -1.52 -16.14
N ALA A 128 -5.55 -2.21 -17.24
CA ALA A 128 -6.11 -1.92 -18.57
C ALA A 128 -7.65 -1.93 -18.58
N LYS A 129 -8.28 -2.69 -17.66
CA LYS A 129 -9.71 -2.69 -17.42
C LYS A 129 -9.96 -2.48 -15.92
N LEU A 130 -10.55 -1.35 -15.58
CA LEU A 130 -10.93 -1.05 -14.21
C LEU A 130 -12.17 -1.87 -13.83
N ASN A 131 -12.04 -2.73 -12.81
CA ASN A 131 -13.20 -3.33 -12.17
C ASN A 131 -13.82 -2.29 -11.23
N PRO A 132 -15.10 -1.90 -11.41
CA PRO A 132 -15.72 -0.89 -10.56
C PRO A 132 -15.85 -1.30 -9.08
N LYS A 133 -15.75 -2.60 -8.80
CA LYS A 133 -15.83 -3.15 -7.43
C LYS A 133 -14.48 -3.25 -6.73
N VAL A 134 -13.37 -2.99 -7.42
CA VAL A 134 -12.02 -3.07 -6.86
C VAL A 134 -11.48 -1.66 -6.67
N PHE A 135 -11.06 -1.37 -5.46
CA PHE A 135 -10.39 -0.13 -5.09
C PHE A 135 -8.90 -0.40 -4.86
N TYR A 136 -8.07 0.49 -5.37
CA TYR A 136 -6.62 0.49 -5.16
C TYR A 136 -6.18 1.70 -4.32
N LYS A 137 -7.14 2.57 -3.98
CA LYS A 137 -6.90 3.76 -3.17
C LYS A 137 -7.87 3.79 -2.00
N PHE A 138 -7.33 4.09 -0.82
CA PHE A 138 -8.11 4.13 0.41
C PHE A 138 -7.78 5.39 1.21
N VAL A 139 -8.76 5.87 1.92
CA VAL A 139 -8.65 6.93 2.91
C VAL A 139 -9.17 6.37 4.22
N LEU A 140 -8.28 6.20 5.19
CA LEU A 140 -8.66 5.75 6.53
C LEU A 140 -8.81 6.97 7.44
N ILE A 141 -9.98 7.09 8.03
CA ILE A 141 -10.33 8.19 8.95
C ILE A 141 -10.38 7.71 10.38
N ASN A 142 -10.40 8.65 11.33
CA ASN A 142 -10.58 8.43 12.76
C ASN A 142 -9.56 7.47 13.43
N THR A 143 -8.53 7.06 12.72
CA THR A 143 -7.47 6.24 13.32
C THR A 143 -6.60 7.13 14.21
N PRO A 144 -6.51 6.85 15.53
CA PRO A 144 -5.66 7.65 16.41
C PRO A 144 -4.20 7.32 16.21
N PHE A 145 -3.36 8.35 16.00
CA PHE A 145 -1.91 8.21 15.95
C PHE A 145 -1.19 9.53 16.13
N ASP A 146 0.00 9.49 16.73
CA ASP A 146 1.01 10.55 16.70
C ASP A 146 2.17 10.16 15.79
N SER A 147 2.47 8.86 15.69
CA SER A 147 3.47 8.33 14.77
C SER A 147 2.96 7.06 14.08
N LEU A 148 3.53 6.81 12.88
CA LEU A 148 3.28 5.63 12.09
C LEU A 148 4.58 4.98 11.66
N SER A 149 4.54 3.66 11.49
CA SER A 149 5.63 2.88 10.86
C SER A 149 5.05 1.69 10.11
N ILE A 150 5.83 1.15 9.16
CA ILE A 150 5.47 -0.10 8.49
C ILE A 150 6.16 -1.25 9.21
N VAL A 151 5.39 -2.27 9.56
CA VAL A 151 5.85 -3.44 10.28
C VAL A 151 5.43 -4.73 9.57
N ASN A 152 6.25 -5.77 9.71
CA ASN A 152 5.89 -7.09 9.20
C ASN A 152 4.83 -7.73 10.09
N LEU A 153 3.81 -8.27 9.47
CA LEU A 153 2.67 -8.89 10.13
C LEU A 153 2.44 -10.29 9.54
N ARG A 154 2.20 -11.25 10.43
CA ARG A 154 1.64 -12.53 10.02
C ARG A 154 0.16 -12.54 10.40
N PHE A 155 -0.69 -12.53 9.40
CA PHE A 155 -2.14 -12.62 9.56
C PHE A 155 -2.65 -13.91 8.95
N LYS A 156 -3.24 -14.78 9.79
CA LYS A 156 -3.62 -16.16 9.41
C LYS A 156 -2.40 -16.90 8.87
N LYS A 157 -2.31 -17.19 7.59
CA LYS A 157 -1.19 -17.92 6.96
C LYS A 157 -0.42 -17.05 5.96
N LYS A 158 -0.75 -15.76 5.88
CA LYS A 158 -0.10 -14.81 4.97
C LYS A 158 0.89 -13.93 5.73
N ASN A 159 2.03 -13.69 5.11
CA ASN A 159 2.92 -12.60 5.50
C ASN A 159 2.52 -11.38 4.70
N LEU A 160 2.33 -10.26 5.37
CA LEU A 160 2.02 -8.96 4.78
C LEU A 160 2.65 -7.88 5.65
N GLN A 161 2.59 -6.65 5.24
CA GLN A 161 2.98 -5.54 6.08
C GLN A 161 1.74 -4.81 6.59
N ALA A 162 1.87 -4.21 7.75
CA ALA A 162 0.83 -3.44 8.41
C ALA A 162 1.35 -2.06 8.77
N ILE A 163 0.44 -1.12 8.95
CA ILE A 163 0.73 0.19 9.51
C ILE A 163 0.63 0.06 11.03
N GLU A 164 1.75 0.17 11.73
CA GLU A 164 1.75 0.34 13.18
C GLU A 164 1.49 1.81 13.49
N THR A 165 0.54 2.08 14.37
CA THR A 165 0.24 3.40 14.88
C THR A 165 0.56 3.48 16.37
N VAL A 166 1.10 4.60 16.82
CA VAL A 166 1.32 4.89 18.24
C VAL A 166 0.60 6.20 18.55
N ASP A 167 -0.31 6.18 19.49
CA ASP A 167 -1.07 7.36 19.89
C ASP A 167 -0.42 8.11 21.06
N ARG A 168 -1.03 9.23 21.50
CA ARG A 168 -0.55 10.07 22.61
C ARG A 168 -0.45 9.34 23.95
N THR A 169 -1.16 8.24 24.11
CA THR A 169 -1.13 7.41 25.33
C THR A 169 -0.06 6.32 25.24
N SER A 170 0.73 6.31 24.17
CA SER A 170 1.69 5.25 23.84
C SER A 170 1.03 3.89 23.57
N LEU A 171 -0.23 3.89 23.20
CA LEU A 171 -0.91 2.69 22.73
C LEU A 171 -0.41 2.35 21.33
N HIS A 172 0.14 1.16 21.18
CA HIS A 172 0.50 0.59 19.89
C HIS A 172 -0.71 -0.13 19.30
N SER A 173 -0.99 0.14 18.02
CA SER A 173 -2.06 -0.51 17.30
C SER A 173 -1.61 -0.88 15.89
N LEU A 174 -2.29 -1.82 15.27
CA LEU A 174 -2.04 -2.24 13.88
C LEU A 174 -3.22 -1.88 13.01
N VAL A 175 -2.95 -1.33 11.84
CA VAL A 175 -3.91 -1.17 10.75
C VAL A 175 -3.45 -2.05 9.60
N PHE A 176 -4.29 -3.01 9.19
CA PHE A 176 -3.91 -4.03 8.22
C PHE A 176 -5.07 -4.40 7.29
N TRP A 177 -4.73 -4.92 6.12
CA TRP A 177 -5.66 -5.35 5.09
C TRP A 177 -5.94 -6.85 5.17
N ASP A 178 -7.21 -7.27 5.19
CA ASP A 178 -7.59 -8.69 5.24
C ASP A 178 -7.92 -9.30 3.86
N GLY A 179 -7.77 -8.50 2.79
CA GLY A 179 -8.17 -8.85 1.43
C GLY A 179 -9.53 -8.28 1.02
N LYS A 180 -10.28 -7.64 1.95
CA LYS A 180 -11.61 -7.08 1.70
C LYS A 180 -11.80 -5.70 2.31
N ARG A 181 -11.21 -5.44 3.49
CA ARG A 181 -11.32 -4.18 4.24
C ARG A 181 -10.11 -3.97 5.14
N TRP A 182 -9.95 -2.74 5.57
CA TRP A 182 -8.98 -2.36 6.57
C TRP A 182 -9.50 -2.69 7.97
N HIS A 183 -8.62 -3.18 8.81
CA HIS A 183 -8.87 -3.49 10.22
C HIS A 183 -7.96 -2.66 11.10
N TRP A 184 -8.44 -2.31 12.27
CA TRP A 184 -7.66 -1.76 13.36
C TRP A 184 -7.65 -2.76 14.50
N SER A 185 -6.51 -2.91 15.19
CA SER A 185 -6.37 -3.76 16.38
C SER A 185 -5.35 -3.18 17.32
N ALA A 186 -5.72 -2.99 18.59
CA ALA A 186 -4.77 -2.57 19.62
C ALA A 186 -3.82 -3.72 19.94
N GLN A 187 -2.52 -3.41 20.04
CA GLN A 187 -1.50 -4.38 20.43
C GLN A 187 -1.64 -4.71 21.93
N GLY A 188 -1.57 -6.00 22.27
CA GLY A 188 -1.62 -6.46 23.64
C GLY A 188 -3.03 -6.62 24.23
N MET A 189 -4.10 -6.37 23.47
CA MET A 189 -5.44 -6.80 23.88
C MET A 189 -5.57 -8.31 23.67
N ALA A 190 -5.88 -9.03 24.75
CA ALA A 190 -6.10 -10.47 24.72
C ALA A 190 -7.28 -10.81 23.80
N GLY A 191 -7.07 -11.64 22.79
CA GLY A 191 -8.14 -12.20 21.98
C GLY A 191 -7.89 -12.36 20.49
N ASP A 192 -6.79 -11.86 19.94
CA ASP A 192 -6.48 -12.08 18.53
C ASP A 192 -5.18 -12.89 18.35
N ASP A 193 -5.25 -14.19 18.69
CA ASP A 193 -4.15 -15.15 18.45
C ASP A 193 -3.80 -15.32 16.96
N THR A 194 -4.48 -14.61 16.07
CA THR A 194 -4.26 -14.66 14.63
C THR A 194 -3.32 -13.58 14.11
N LEU A 195 -2.98 -12.58 14.94
CA LEU A 195 -2.12 -11.45 14.61
C LEU A 195 -0.76 -11.59 15.31
N PHE A 196 0.29 -11.80 14.53
CA PHE A 196 1.67 -11.78 15.03
C PHE A 196 2.48 -10.70 14.34
N LYS A 197 2.92 -9.70 15.10
CA LYS A 197 3.99 -8.80 14.66
C LYS A 197 5.29 -9.61 14.58
N MET A 198 5.85 -9.70 13.38
CA MET A 198 7.13 -10.40 13.19
C MET A 198 8.28 -9.47 13.61
N PRO A 199 9.35 -10.02 14.21
CA PRO A 199 10.56 -9.23 14.47
C PRO A 199 11.12 -8.69 13.14
N PRO A 200 11.83 -7.55 13.16
CA PRO A 200 12.51 -7.04 11.98
C PRO A 200 13.43 -8.14 11.42
N GLN A 201 13.33 -8.37 10.13
CA GLN A 201 14.26 -9.27 9.43
C GLN A 201 15.54 -8.47 9.14
N ASN A 202 16.65 -8.90 9.74
CA ASN A 202 17.98 -8.33 9.50
C ASN A 202 18.48 -8.71 8.11
#